data_1d5d4da496a41595b78202531717bb2b
#
_entry.id   1d5d4da496a41595b78202531717bb2b
#
_cell.length_a   1.000
_cell.length_b   1.000
_cell.length_c   1.000
_cell.angle_alpha   90.00
_cell.angle_beta   90.00
_cell.angle_gamma   90.00
#
_symmetry.space_group_name_H-M   'P 1'
#
loop_
_entity.id
_entity.type
_entity.pdbx_description
1 polymer ?
#
loop_
_entity_poly.entity_id
_entity_poly.type
_entity_poly.pdbx_seq_one_letter_code
_entity_poly.pdbx_strand_id
1 'polypeptide(L)'
;MISEQARKLAAQCRHYAMCKIDFLGTGLCPSGARKCYVSYYPQGRMDIYNALANNLLPLTEGLVDIANSCTLCGICDKQCHFVTGMRPMTVMKALKQYVEAALEKNAAMRIGEDEVLKGLRKIVGEEWATNDPASLVAYANDPFPLKEMQMPGYVVLPRSKDDVVAIVNLANKNGLPYAIRGNGSSVFGIVFTDGIVLDMYRMKSITIDRDNWVATVEPGVTSFELQKEAQKHGLRVNTAEPAATVCGNIVCTGIFSTWSNAYGVAADNLINAEFVDKTGHVFELDERQAPNLFSFRNEMMLLPPPGICTKADVKMYPTTEDEEGLMVPMGSFDEAVALARDLSARRIGISLAVLGGHYLSTFMAPTAALADKVKENLAKSLDINSMVFMVGDRYARDAVKKMAGVTIDNRLFRMLMLGLPRLAEEEWTELLQNFEGDKYAYEIFCMKEMYPLLEAALAPSPETLASSVEEDLRDFYTQLYSRPEMTDLAWLTMFRIISSRMARHKHVVAFILYVPLDRIETIKEIIRLFKEVGDKYIIENEYGFLTPMDFGKRAILEYDYYIDQTSRADAEKIGKAMAEIDPQLERLSADIKGIKTMKHILSQGCARKEHFFYR
;
A
#
# COMPACT_ATOMS: atom_id res chain seq x y z
N MET A 1 24.86 -6.94 -21.26
CA MET A 1 24.51 -5.58 -21.75
C MET A 1 23.19 -5.18 -21.10
N ILE A 2 23.02 -3.91 -20.69
CA ILE A 2 21.76 -3.44 -20.09
C ILE A 2 20.66 -3.37 -21.17
N SER A 3 19.50 -3.97 -20.88
CA SER A 3 18.29 -3.86 -21.71
C SER A 3 17.53 -2.58 -21.32
N GLU A 4 17.27 -1.72 -22.29
CA GLU A 4 16.55 -0.45 -22.06
C GLU A 4 15.10 -0.69 -21.63
N GLN A 5 14.43 -1.70 -22.20
CA GLN A 5 13.09 -2.09 -21.77
C GLN A 5 13.06 -2.52 -20.31
N ALA A 6 13.99 -3.40 -19.91
CA ALA A 6 14.09 -3.86 -18.52
C ALA A 6 14.47 -2.72 -17.56
N ARG A 7 15.33 -1.78 -17.99
CA ARG A 7 15.69 -0.59 -17.20
C ARG A 7 14.49 0.29 -16.92
N LYS A 8 13.70 0.63 -17.95
CA LYS A 8 12.48 1.42 -17.81
C LYS A 8 11.48 0.74 -16.86
N LEU A 9 11.28 -0.57 -17.02
CA LEU A 9 10.38 -1.33 -16.16
C LEU A 9 10.88 -1.39 -14.72
N ALA A 10 12.17 -1.62 -14.49
CA ALA A 10 12.76 -1.66 -13.15
C ALA A 10 12.58 -0.34 -12.39
N ALA A 11 12.74 0.80 -13.06
CA ALA A 11 12.56 2.12 -12.48
C ALA A 11 11.10 2.43 -12.07
N GLN A 12 10.13 1.68 -12.58
CA GLN A 12 8.70 1.85 -12.27
C GLN A 12 8.23 1.07 -11.05
N CYS A 13 9.08 0.28 -10.37
CA CYS A 13 8.69 -0.43 -9.16
C CYS A 13 8.14 0.54 -8.11
N ARG A 14 6.93 0.27 -7.59
CA ARG A 14 6.26 1.12 -6.58
C ARG A 14 6.69 0.82 -5.16
N HIS A 15 7.48 -0.21 -4.93
CA HIS A 15 7.99 -0.65 -3.63
C HIS A 15 6.92 -0.97 -2.58
N TYR A 16 5.68 -1.24 -2.99
CA TYR A 16 4.56 -1.56 -2.08
C TYR A 16 4.68 -2.90 -1.36
N ALA A 17 5.77 -3.64 -1.61
CA ALA A 17 6.07 -4.94 -0.99
C ALA A 17 5.01 -6.05 -1.24
N MET A 18 4.08 -5.86 -2.17
CA MET A 18 3.04 -6.84 -2.51
C MET A 18 3.61 -8.17 -3.02
N CYS A 19 4.80 -8.16 -3.63
CA CYS A 19 5.50 -9.40 -4.04
C CYS A 19 6.09 -10.20 -2.86
N LYS A 20 6.01 -9.69 -1.63
CA LYS A 20 6.47 -10.35 -0.39
C LYS A 20 5.33 -10.99 0.41
N ILE A 21 4.10 -10.95 -0.08
CA ILE A 21 2.93 -11.62 0.49
C ILE A 21 2.29 -12.54 -0.55
N ASP A 22 1.70 -13.64 -0.10
CA ASP A 22 0.98 -14.59 -0.99
C ASP A 22 -0.45 -14.10 -1.24
N PHE A 23 -0.55 -12.94 -1.88
CA PHE A 23 -1.83 -12.27 -2.11
C PHE A 23 -2.76 -13.09 -3.01
N LEU A 24 -2.22 -13.77 -4.01
CA LEU A 24 -3.02 -14.52 -4.98
C LEU A 24 -3.29 -15.98 -4.56
N GLY A 25 -2.72 -16.44 -3.44
CA GLY A 25 -2.79 -17.85 -3.06
C GLY A 25 -2.00 -18.78 -4.00
N THR A 26 -1.07 -18.22 -4.80
CA THR A 26 -0.24 -18.96 -5.76
C THR A 26 1.16 -19.27 -5.21
N GLY A 27 1.43 -18.90 -3.97
CA GLY A 27 2.70 -19.01 -3.28
C GLY A 27 3.56 -17.74 -3.38
N LEU A 28 4.60 -17.72 -2.55
CA LEU A 28 5.60 -16.65 -2.53
C LEU A 28 6.73 -16.93 -3.53
N CYS A 29 7.49 -15.88 -3.86
CA CYS A 29 8.76 -16.01 -4.57
C CYS A 29 9.67 -17.02 -3.84
N PRO A 30 10.04 -18.18 -4.45
CA PRO A 30 10.75 -19.24 -3.74
C PRO A 30 12.11 -18.80 -3.15
N SER A 31 12.86 -17.99 -3.90
CA SER A 31 14.15 -17.47 -3.42
C SER A 31 13.96 -16.43 -2.31
N GLY A 32 12.97 -15.54 -2.45
CA GLY A 32 12.66 -14.54 -1.43
C GLY A 32 12.20 -15.19 -0.11
N ALA A 33 11.29 -16.14 -0.18
CA ALA A 33 10.79 -16.86 1.00
C ALA A 33 11.90 -17.63 1.74
N ARG A 34 12.88 -18.21 1.00
CA ARG A 34 14.00 -18.95 1.60
C ARG A 34 15.07 -18.03 2.20
N LYS A 35 15.43 -16.96 1.50
CA LYS A 35 16.54 -16.07 1.89
C LYS A 35 16.10 -14.91 2.79
N CYS A 36 14.81 -14.55 2.78
CA CYS A 36 14.17 -13.50 3.58
C CYS A 36 14.58 -12.06 3.24
N TYR A 37 15.72 -11.81 2.61
CA TYR A 37 16.14 -10.47 2.21
C TYR A 37 15.31 -9.90 1.07
N VAL A 38 15.08 -8.58 1.08
CA VAL A 38 14.38 -7.86 -0.01
C VAL A 38 15.04 -8.11 -1.36
N SER A 39 16.37 -8.18 -1.42
CA SER A 39 17.17 -8.41 -2.62
C SER A 39 16.86 -9.72 -3.37
N TYR A 40 16.31 -10.71 -2.67
CA TYR A 40 15.91 -11.99 -3.28
C TYR A 40 14.44 -12.01 -3.73
N TYR A 41 13.67 -10.95 -3.47
CA TYR A 41 12.33 -10.74 -3.99
C TYR A 41 12.35 -9.95 -5.30
N PRO A 42 11.28 -9.98 -6.10
CA PRO A 42 11.20 -9.23 -7.36
C PRO A 42 11.50 -7.74 -7.18
N GLN A 43 10.95 -7.09 -6.15
CA GLN A 43 11.20 -5.69 -5.82
C GLN A 43 12.70 -5.39 -5.74
N GLY A 44 13.44 -6.12 -4.90
CA GLY A 44 14.88 -5.87 -4.73
C GLY A 44 15.69 -6.16 -6.00
N ARG A 45 15.30 -7.17 -6.80
CA ARG A 45 15.95 -7.41 -8.10
C ARG A 45 15.71 -6.29 -9.10
N MET A 46 14.55 -5.62 -9.05
CA MET A 46 14.31 -4.43 -9.86
C MET A 46 15.21 -3.27 -9.41
N ASP A 47 15.38 -3.06 -8.10
CA ASP A 47 16.32 -2.07 -7.56
C ASP A 47 17.77 -2.34 -7.98
N ILE A 48 18.20 -3.60 -7.86
CA ILE A 48 19.54 -4.04 -8.28
C ILE A 48 19.75 -3.78 -9.77
N TYR A 49 18.79 -4.15 -10.62
CA TYR A 49 18.91 -3.93 -12.06
C TYR A 49 18.96 -2.44 -12.42
N ASN A 50 18.15 -1.62 -11.77
CA ASN A 50 18.19 -0.17 -11.94
C ASN A 50 19.54 0.41 -11.49
N ALA A 51 20.10 -0.04 -10.36
CA ALA A 51 21.43 0.39 -9.90
C ALA A 51 22.55 -0.05 -10.85
N LEU A 52 22.50 -1.27 -11.39
CA LEU A 52 23.43 -1.73 -12.42
C LEU A 52 23.36 -0.88 -13.69
N ALA A 53 22.16 -0.52 -14.12
CA ALA A 53 21.94 0.33 -15.29
C ALA A 53 22.52 1.74 -15.11
N ASN A 54 22.66 2.21 -13.88
CA ASN A 54 23.26 3.49 -13.52
C ASN A 54 24.73 3.37 -13.05
N ASN A 55 25.38 2.22 -13.24
CA ASN A 55 26.76 1.92 -12.83
C ASN A 55 27.04 2.16 -11.34
N LEU A 56 26.05 1.88 -10.48
CA LEU A 56 26.15 2.07 -9.04
C LEU A 56 26.58 0.79 -8.28
N LEU A 57 26.60 -0.36 -8.95
CA LEU A 57 26.94 -1.65 -8.33
C LEU A 57 28.08 -2.35 -9.06
N PRO A 58 29.07 -2.88 -8.32
CA PRO A 58 30.07 -3.80 -8.83
C PRO A 58 29.48 -5.20 -9.03
N LEU A 59 30.17 -6.06 -9.80
CA LEU A 59 29.87 -7.48 -9.91
C LEU A 59 30.40 -8.18 -8.64
N THR A 60 29.50 -8.48 -7.69
CA THR A 60 29.83 -9.16 -6.42
C THR A 60 29.38 -10.62 -6.42
N GLU A 61 29.95 -11.46 -5.52
CA GLU A 61 29.46 -12.83 -5.29
C GLU A 61 27.98 -12.82 -4.85
N GLY A 62 27.56 -11.83 -4.03
CA GLY A 62 26.16 -11.65 -3.61
C GLY A 62 25.25 -11.33 -4.78
N LEU A 63 25.66 -10.46 -5.71
CA LEU A 63 24.90 -10.18 -6.93
C LEU A 63 24.68 -11.45 -7.77
N VAL A 64 25.72 -12.26 -7.90
CA VAL A 64 25.66 -13.53 -8.64
C VAL A 64 24.68 -14.51 -7.95
N ASP A 65 24.73 -14.66 -6.62
CA ASP A 65 23.80 -15.51 -5.87
C ASP A 65 22.35 -15.03 -6.01
N ILE A 66 22.11 -13.70 -5.88
CA ILE A 66 20.78 -13.11 -6.05
C ILE A 66 20.21 -13.38 -7.45
N ALA A 67 20.99 -13.16 -8.49
CA ALA A 67 20.56 -13.40 -9.87
C ALA A 67 20.26 -14.89 -10.14
N ASN A 68 21.16 -15.78 -9.72
CA ASN A 68 21.06 -17.22 -9.96
C ASN A 68 19.98 -17.89 -9.11
N SER A 69 19.65 -17.36 -7.94
CA SER A 69 18.57 -17.88 -7.09
C SER A 69 17.17 -17.68 -7.69
N CYS A 70 17.01 -16.84 -8.72
CA CYS A 70 15.74 -16.68 -9.43
C CYS A 70 15.46 -17.88 -10.33
N THR A 71 14.40 -18.63 -10.07
CA THR A 71 13.99 -19.81 -10.85
C THR A 71 13.18 -19.46 -12.10
N LEU A 72 12.87 -18.19 -12.34
CA LEU A 72 12.02 -17.72 -13.44
C LEU A 72 10.61 -18.36 -13.43
N CYS A 73 10.04 -18.63 -12.27
CA CYS A 73 8.77 -19.34 -12.09
C CYS A 73 7.51 -18.55 -12.51
N GLY A 74 7.62 -17.23 -12.74
CA GLY A 74 6.50 -16.38 -13.19
C GLY A 74 5.53 -15.87 -12.11
N ILE A 75 5.65 -16.32 -10.84
CA ILE A 75 4.77 -15.87 -9.75
C ILE A 75 4.74 -14.34 -9.63
N CYS A 76 5.91 -13.69 -9.77
CA CYS A 76 6.01 -12.25 -9.68
C CYS A 76 5.25 -11.52 -10.81
N ASP A 77 5.19 -12.09 -12.02
CA ASP A 77 4.43 -11.50 -13.12
C ASP A 77 2.94 -11.50 -12.81
N LYS A 78 2.39 -12.64 -12.35
CA LYS A 78 0.98 -12.75 -12.01
C LYS A 78 0.59 -11.72 -10.94
N GLN A 79 1.32 -11.68 -9.83
CA GLN A 79 1.03 -10.76 -8.73
C GLN A 79 1.18 -9.29 -9.13
N CYS A 80 2.28 -8.92 -9.75
CA CYS A 80 2.55 -7.53 -10.10
C CYS A 80 1.62 -7.05 -11.22
N HIS A 81 1.35 -7.90 -12.22
CA HIS A 81 0.42 -7.56 -13.29
C HIS A 81 -0.99 -7.28 -12.75
N PHE A 82 -1.46 -8.09 -11.82
CA PHE A 82 -2.76 -7.85 -11.18
C PHE A 82 -2.83 -6.49 -10.48
N VAL A 83 -1.78 -6.15 -9.69
CA VAL A 83 -1.77 -4.93 -8.87
C VAL A 83 -1.42 -3.69 -9.70
N THR A 84 -0.44 -3.77 -10.59
CA THR A 84 0.18 -2.61 -11.26
C THR A 84 0.13 -2.62 -12.78
N GLY A 85 -0.22 -3.74 -13.41
CA GLY A 85 -0.09 -3.96 -14.86
C GLY A 85 1.32 -4.30 -15.32
N MET A 86 2.34 -4.31 -14.44
CA MET A 86 3.74 -4.59 -14.80
C MET A 86 4.06 -6.08 -14.83
N ARG A 87 5.07 -6.46 -15.65
CA ARG A 87 5.57 -7.83 -15.76
C ARG A 87 7.06 -7.92 -15.42
N PRO A 88 7.41 -8.09 -14.13
CA PRO A 88 8.80 -8.10 -13.63
C PRO A 88 9.70 -9.17 -14.23
N MET A 89 9.16 -10.25 -14.80
CA MET A 89 9.94 -11.33 -15.42
C MET A 89 10.91 -10.84 -16.50
N THR A 90 10.56 -9.77 -17.20
CA THR A 90 11.46 -9.10 -18.16
C THR A 90 12.75 -8.67 -17.48
N VAL A 91 12.63 -8.07 -16.29
CA VAL A 91 13.80 -7.63 -15.49
C VAL A 91 14.55 -8.82 -14.91
N MET A 92 13.84 -9.84 -14.43
CA MET A 92 14.46 -11.06 -13.88
C MET A 92 15.34 -11.76 -14.91
N LYS A 93 14.84 -11.93 -16.13
CA LYS A 93 15.59 -12.50 -17.26
C LYS A 93 16.80 -11.63 -17.63
N ALA A 94 16.60 -10.32 -17.74
CA ALA A 94 17.68 -9.38 -18.09
C ALA A 94 18.78 -9.33 -17.02
N LEU A 95 18.43 -9.43 -15.71
CA LEU A 95 19.41 -9.50 -14.63
C LEU A 95 20.29 -10.75 -14.73
N LYS A 96 19.70 -11.92 -14.97
CA LYS A 96 20.47 -13.17 -15.17
C LYS A 96 21.42 -13.05 -16.37
N GLN A 97 20.92 -12.63 -17.52
CA GLN A 97 21.72 -12.44 -18.75
C GLN A 97 22.86 -11.44 -18.53
N TYR A 98 22.60 -10.37 -17.77
CA TYR A 98 23.64 -9.38 -17.44
C TYR A 98 24.76 -10.02 -16.62
N VAL A 99 24.43 -10.77 -15.58
CA VAL A 99 25.38 -11.42 -14.67
C VAL A 99 26.18 -12.48 -15.43
N GLU A 100 25.53 -13.33 -16.22
CA GLU A 100 26.18 -14.33 -17.07
C GLU A 100 27.24 -13.68 -17.99
N ALA A 101 26.84 -12.68 -18.76
CA ALA A 101 27.75 -11.96 -19.66
C ALA A 101 28.86 -11.18 -18.93
N ALA A 102 28.63 -10.75 -17.69
CA ALA A 102 29.64 -10.07 -16.88
C ALA A 102 30.68 -11.07 -16.36
N LEU A 103 30.26 -12.28 -15.98
CA LEU A 103 31.14 -13.36 -15.51
C LEU A 103 32.06 -13.93 -16.59
N GLU A 104 31.62 -13.86 -17.88
CA GLU A 104 32.50 -14.21 -19.01
C GLU A 104 33.73 -13.29 -19.12
N LYS A 105 33.64 -12.06 -18.61
CA LYS A 105 34.67 -11.04 -18.73
C LYS A 105 35.47 -10.81 -17.45
N ASN A 106 34.83 -10.97 -16.29
CA ASN A 106 35.39 -10.62 -14.99
C ASN A 106 35.00 -11.66 -13.95
N ALA A 107 35.89 -11.95 -12.99
CA ALA A 107 35.51 -12.68 -11.78
C ALA A 107 34.64 -11.81 -10.87
N ALA A 108 33.68 -12.41 -10.17
CA ALA A 108 32.91 -11.73 -9.16
C ALA A 108 33.78 -11.35 -7.96
N MET A 109 33.59 -10.13 -7.46
CA MET A 109 34.32 -9.62 -6.32
C MET A 109 33.71 -10.13 -5.02
N ARG A 110 34.54 -10.63 -4.12
CA ARG A 110 34.15 -10.94 -2.75
C ARG A 110 34.22 -9.66 -1.91
N ILE A 111 33.14 -9.33 -1.21
CA ILE A 111 33.11 -8.20 -0.28
C ILE A 111 33.79 -8.61 1.02
N GLY A 112 34.68 -7.76 1.50
CA GLY A 112 35.39 -7.96 2.77
C GLY A 112 34.45 -7.88 3.98
N GLU A 113 34.83 -8.57 5.03
CA GLU A 113 34.12 -8.58 6.30
C GLU A 113 34.89 -7.74 7.34
N ASP A 114 34.23 -6.74 7.90
CA ASP A 114 34.76 -5.92 8.99
C ASP A 114 34.29 -6.42 10.37
N GLU A 115 34.77 -5.78 11.43
CA GLU A 115 34.45 -6.18 12.81
C GLU A 115 32.96 -5.98 13.16
N VAL A 116 32.28 -5.01 12.54
CA VAL A 116 30.84 -4.79 12.74
C VAL A 116 30.06 -5.95 12.14
N LEU A 117 30.33 -6.31 10.88
CA LEU A 117 29.65 -7.43 10.23
C LEU A 117 29.91 -8.76 10.96
N LYS A 118 31.15 -9.03 11.41
CA LYS A 118 31.46 -10.19 12.24
C LYS A 118 30.63 -10.20 13.53
N GLY A 119 30.50 -9.03 14.17
CA GLY A 119 29.67 -8.86 15.37
C GLY A 119 28.19 -9.16 15.09
N LEU A 120 27.64 -8.61 14.01
CA LEU A 120 26.25 -8.86 13.58
C LEU A 120 26.03 -10.35 13.28
N ARG A 121 26.92 -10.99 12.52
CA ARG A 121 26.85 -12.42 12.19
C ARG A 121 26.94 -13.32 13.41
N LYS A 122 27.74 -12.94 14.40
CA LYS A 122 27.79 -13.66 15.68
C LYS A 122 26.47 -13.65 16.43
N ILE A 123 25.69 -12.59 16.31
CA ILE A 123 24.36 -12.45 16.95
C ILE A 123 23.32 -13.27 16.20
N VAL A 124 23.17 -13.07 14.88
CA VAL A 124 22.04 -13.60 14.12
C VAL A 124 22.34 -14.84 13.27
N GLY A 125 23.63 -15.19 13.11
CA GLY A 125 24.13 -16.23 12.19
C GLY A 125 24.67 -15.64 10.89
N GLU A 126 25.61 -16.38 10.26
CA GLU A 126 26.36 -15.96 9.07
C GLU A 126 25.47 -15.48 7.90
N GLU A 127 24.37 -16.17 7.65
CA GLU A 127 23.49 -15.90 6.52
C GLU A 127 22.50 -14.75 6.76
N TRP A 128 22.42 -14.19 7.98
CA TRP A 128 21.41 -13.23 8.38
C TRP A 128 21.95 -11.81 8.60
N ALA A 129 23.18 -11.55 8.22
CA ALA A 129 23.75 -10.21 8.16
C ALA A 129 24.66 -10.06 6.93
N THR A 130 24.56 -8.91 6.26
CA THR A 130 25.30 -8.63 5.03
C THR A 130 25.71 -7.16 4.90
N ASN A 131 26.84 -6.92 4.24
CA ASN A 131 27.30 -5.63 3.74
C ASN A 131 27.48 -5.65 2.21
N ASP A 132 26.95 -6.67 1.51
CA ASP A 132 27.08 -6.75 0.05
C ASP A 132 26.25 -5.65 -0.64
N PRO A 133 26.86 -4.78 -1.48
CA PRO A 133 26.18 -3.67 -2.13
C PRO A 133 24.94 -4.06 -2.92
N ALA A 134 24.92 -5.25 -3.54
CA ALA A 134 23.75 -5.73 -4.26
C ALA A 134 22.56 -6.03 -3.33
N SER A 135 22.82 -6.48 -2.09
CA SER A 135 21.78 -6.61 -1.09
C SER A 135 21.38 -5.26 -0.51
N LEU A 136 22.34 -4.39 -0.21
CA LEU A 136 22.10 -3.09 0.44
C LEU A 136 21.21 -2.18 -0.40
N VAL A 137 21.40 -2.14 -1.73
CA VAL A 137 20.63 -1.24 -2.62
C VAL A 137 19.13 -1.53 -2.58
N ALA A 138 18.71 -2.76 -2.35
CA ALA A 138 17.31 -3.14 -2.19
C ALA A 138 16.66 -2.56 -0.92
N TYR A 139 17.45 -2.09 0.03
CA TYR A 139 17.00 -1.44 1.27
C TYR A 139 17.13 0.09 1.22
N ALA A 140 17.69 0.64 0.15
CA ALA A 140 17.76 2.07 -0.08
C ALA A 140 16.48 2.65 -0.71
N ASN A 141 15.45 1.82 -0.89
CA ASN A 141 14.17 2.17 -1.52
C ASN A 141 12.96 1.75 -0.69
N ASP A 142 11.90 2.57 -0.75
CA ASP A 142 10.56 2.32 -0.23
C ASP A 142 9.51 3.02 -1.12
N PRO A 143 8.20 2.95 -0.83
CA PRO A 143 7.17 3.63 -1.63
C PRO A 143 7.20 5.16 -1.60
N PHE A 144 8.05 5.81 -0.82
CA PHE A 144 8.11 7.27 -0.76
C PHE A 144 8.75 7.84 -2.03
N PRO A 145 8.04 8.66 -2.84
CA PRO A 145 8.49 9.04 -4.18
C PRO A 145 9.52 10.19 -4.21
N LEU A 146 9.66 10.94 -3.12
CA LEU A 146 10.44 12.20 -3.08
C LEU A 146 11.79 12.07 -2.37
N LYS A 147 12.35 10.87 -2.33
CA LYS A 147 13.58 10.58 -1.59
C LYS A 147 14.86 10.77 -2.38
N GLU A 148 15.93 11.03 -1.65
CA GLU A 148 17.28 10.73 -2.10
C GLU A 148 17.64 9.31 -1.65
N MET A 149 18.25 8.52 -2.54
CA MET A 149 18.68 7.17 -2.21
C MET A 149 19.75 7.22 -1.08
N GLN A 150 19.50 6.52 0.02
CA GLN A 150 20.44 6.40 1.12
C GLN A 150 20.79 4.92 1.30
N MET A 151 22.05 4.58 0.99
CA MET A 151 22.56 3.22 1.13
C MET A 151 22.88 2.92 2.59
N PRO A 152 22.35 1.84 3.18
CA PRO A 152 22.79 1.39 4.48
C PRO A 152 24.21 0.81 4.43
N GLY A 153 24.90 0.79 5.57
CA GLY A 153 26.16 0.08 5.71
C GLY A 153 25.99 -1.43 5.86
N TYR A 154 24.91 -1.81 6.56
CA TYR A 154 24.61 -3.21 6.89
C TYR A 154 23.10 -3.47 6.88
N VAL A 155 22.73 -4.71 6.55
CA VAL A 155 21.38 -5.25 6.76
C VAL A 155 21.49 -6.47 7.65
N VAL A 156 20.65 -6.53 8.68
CA VAL A 156 20.60 -7.64 9.65
C VAL A 156 19.15 -8.08 9.87
N LEU A 157 18.93 -9.39 9.92
CA LEU A 157 17.62 -10.01 10.13
C LEU A 157 17.58 -10.72 11.49
N PRO A 158 17.16 -10.06 12.58
CA PRO A 158 16.97 -10.67 13.89
C PRO A 158 15.86 -11.73 13.86
N ARG A 159 15.93 -12.71 14.76
CA ARG A 159 14.94 -13.76 14.97
C ARG A 159 14.22 -13.63 16.31
N SER A 160 14.79 -12.89 17.24
CA SER A 160 14.28 -12.77 18.60
C SER A 160 14.49 -11.38 19.16
N LYS A 161 13.79 -11.08 20.25
CA LYS A 161 13.99 -9.88 21.07
C LYS A 161 15.46 -9.76 21.53
N ASP A 162 16.05 -10.89 21.94
CA ASP A 162 17.43 -10.90 22.44
C ASP A 162 18.44 -10.53 21.33
N ASP A 163 18.19 -10.97 20.09
CA ASP A 163 18.96 -10.52 18.93
C ASP A 163 18.84 -9.00 18.75
N VAL A 164 17.63 -8.45 18.88
CA VAL A 164 17.39 -6.99 18.76
C VAL A 164 18.18 -6.24 19.83
N VAL A 165 18.11 -6.67 21.09
CA VAL A 165 18.89 -6.08 22.20
C VAL A 165 20.39 -6.12 21.89
N ALA A 166 20.90 -7.26 21.44
CA ALA A 166 22.32 -7.42 21.13
C ALA A 166 22.77 -6.52 19.97
N ILE A 167 21.92 -6.38 18.92
CA ILE A 167 22.19 -5.48 17.78
C ILE A 167 22.20 -4.03 18.20
N VAL A 168 21.24 -3.58 19.01
CA VAL A 168 21.19 -2.21 19.56
C VAL A 168 22.47 -1.91 20.35
N ASN A 169 22.89 -2.82 21.23
CA ASN A 169 24.12 -2.66 21.99
C ASN A 169 25.38 -2.60 21.10
N LEU A 170 25.43 -3.41 20.04
CA LEU A 170 26.52 -3.37 19.07
C LEU A 170 26.54 -2.06 18.29
N ALA A 171 25.37 -1.58 17.84
CA ALA A 171 25.23 -0.30 17.14
C ALA A 171 25.71 0.86 18.04
N ASN A 172 25.26 0.92 19.29
CA ASN A 172 25.68 1.93 20.27
C ASN A 172 27.19 1.91 20.52
N LYS A 173 27.77 0.70 20.70
CA LYS A 173 29.22 0.55 20.92
C LYS A 173 30.06 1.10 19.76
N ASN A 174 29.55 1.01 18.53
CA ASN A 174 30.24 1.46 17.32
C ASN A 174 29.79 2.85 16.85
N GLY A 175 28.88 3.52 17.56
CA GLY A 175 28.35 4.83 17.16
C GLY A 175 27.58 4.82 15.85
N LEU A 176 26.96 3.69 15.49
CA LEU A 176 26.25 3.51 14.23
C LEU A 176 24.76 3.82 14.41
N PRO A 177 24.17 4.63 13.53
CA PRO A 177 22.73 4.79 13.47
C PRO A 177 22.08 3.50 12.98
N TYR A 178 20.79 3.32 13.30
CA TYR A 178 20.04 2.18 12.81
C TYR A 178 18.58 2.56 12.50
N ALA A 179 17.99 1.86 11.55
CA ALA A 179 16.58 1.98 11.20
C ALA A 179 15.89 0.61 11.25
N ILE A 180 14.63 0.63 11.70
CA ILE A 180 13.80 -0.56 11.78
C ILE A 180 12.97 -0.66 10.50
N ARG A 181 12.99 -1.83 9.89
CA ARG A 181 12.19 -2.13 8.72
C ARG A 181 11.29 -3.33 9.00
N GLY A 182 9.98 -3.12 8.93
CA GLY A 182 9.02 -4.21 8.80
C GLY A 182 9.06 -4.76 7.37
N ASN A 183 7.97 -4.65 6.62
CA ASN A 183 7.99 -5.06 5.21
C ASN A 183 8.42 -3.95 4.23
N GLY A 184 8.62 -2.72 4.72
CA GLY A 184 9.07 -1.57 3.94
C GLY A 184 8.00 -1.01 2.98
N SER A 185 6.72 -1.10 3.36
CA SER A 185 5.58 -0.60 2.56
C SER A 185 5.15 0.84 2.92
N SER A 186 5.84 1.50 3.85
CA SER A 186 5.53 2.87 4.27
C SER A 186 5.80 3.87 3.16
N VAL A 187 4.86 4.80 2.95
CA VAL A 187 4.97 5.89 1.98
C VAL A 187 5.63 7.15 2.56
N PHE A 188 6.30 7.06 3.71
CA PHE A 188 6.80 8.23 4.45
C PHE A 188 8.32 8.39 4.43
N GLY A 189 9.07 7.48 3.82
CA GLY A 189 10.54 7.57 3.74
C GLY A 189 11.25 7.38 5.09
N ILE A 190 10.69 6.60 6.00
CA ILE A 190 11.15 6.47 7.41
C ILE A 190 12.05 5.26 7.68
N VAL A 191 12.35 4.45 6.66
CA VAL A 191 13.11 3.20 6.84
C VAL A 191 14.57 3.29 6.39
N PHE A 192 15.09 4.51 6.21
CA PHE A 192 16.44 4.75 5.67
C PHE A 192 17.46 5.10 6.73
N THR A 193 18.69 4.61 6.56
CA THR A 193 19.85 4.92 7.38
C THR A 193 21.13 4.66 6.56
N ASP A 194 22.22 5.31 6.91
CA ASP A 194 23.57 5.00 6.45
C ASP A 194 24.28 3.95 7.34
N GLY A 195 23.66 3.55 8.45
CA GLY A 195 24.16 2.55 9.38
C GLY A 195 23.55 1.16 9.17
N ILE A 196 22.84 0.66 10.17
CA ILE A 196 22.31 -0.70 10.21
C ILE A 196 20.79 -0.69 9.95
N VAL A 197 20.32 -1.42 8.94
CA VAL A 197 18.88 -1.73 8.79
C VAL A 197 18.58 -3.04 9.52
N LEU A 198 17.69 -2.97 10.52
CA LEU A 198 17.10 -4.15 11.18
C LEU A 198 15.83 -4.53 10.39
N ASP A 199 15.92 -5.58 9.59
CA ASP A 199 14.76 -6.14 8.87
C ASP A 199 14.09 -7.21 9.74
N MET A 200 12.91 -6.89 10.25
CA MET A 200 12.17 -7.71 11.23
C MET A 200 11.48 -8.93 10.60
N TYR A 201 11.69 -9.20 9.32
CA TYR A 201 10.97 -10.22 8.54
C TYR A 201 10.97 -11.62 9.15
N ARG A 202 11.99 -12.00 9.92
CA ARG A 202 12.11 -13.35 10.52
C ARG A 202 11.31 -13.54 11.80
N MET A 203 10.86 -12.46 12.44
CA MET A 203 10.06 -12.49 13.67
C MET A 203 8.57 -12.55 13.28
N LYS A 204 8.02 -13.79 13.11
CA LYS A 204 6.71 -14.03 12.47
C LYS A 204 5.74 -14.88 13.29
N SER A 205 5.88 -14.90 14.61
CA SER A 205 4.92 -15.61 15.46
C SER A 205 3.57 -14.93 15.46
N ILE A 206 2.51 -15.72 15.36
CA ILE A 206 1.09 -15.31 15.51
C ILE A 206 0.45 -16.24 16.52
N THR A 207 -0.22 -15.69 17.53
CA THR A 207 -1.07 -16.42 18.44
C THR A 207 -2.41 -15.71 18.54
N ILE A 208 -3.53 -16.45 18.36
CA ILE A 208 -4.88 -15.90 18.43
C ILE A 208 -5.59 -16.45 19.66
N ASP A 209 -6.00 -15.56 20.54
CA ASP A 209 -6.96 -15.83 21.61
C ASP A 209 -8.36 -15.52 21.07
N ARG A 210 -9.06 -16.58 20.65
CA ARG A 210 -10.38 -16.47 20.05
C ARG A 210 -11.43 -15.98 21.05
N ASP A 211 -11.29 -16.38 22.30
CA ASP A 211 -12.32 -16.10 23.34
C ASP A 211 -12.26 -14.63 23.78
N ASN A 212 -11.07 -14.04 23.79
CA ASN A 212 -10.84 -12.65 24.14
C ASN A 212 -10.71 -11.72 22.92
N TRP A 213 -10.74 -12.25 21.70
CA TRP A 213 -10.58 -11.51 20.43
C TRP A 213 -9.27 -10.72 20.37
N VAL A 214 -8.18 -11.37 20.73
CA VAL A 214 -6.85 -10.80 20.77
C VAL A 214 -5.91 -11.60 19.89
N ALA A 215 -5.07 -10.92 19.14
CA ALA A 215 -3.92 -11.53 18.48
C ALA A 215 -2.62 -10.99 19.08
N THR A 216 -1.73 -11.90 19.47
CA THR A 216 -0.33 -11.59 19.80
C THR A 216 0.53 -11.82 18.57
N VAL A 217 1.26 -10.80 18.14
CA VAL A 217 2.06 -10.84 16.91
C VAL A 217 3.46 -10.32 17.11
N GLU A 218 4.42 -10.90 16.38
CA GLU A 218 5.77 -10.39 16.24
C GLU A 218 5.90 -9.38 15.07
N PRO A 219 6.93 -8.52 15.04
CA PRO A 219 7.02 -7.38 14.13
C PRO A 219 7.19 -7.71 12.64
N GLY A 220 7.56 -8.93 12.28
CA GLY A 220 7.64 -9.39 10.90
C GLY A 220 6.30 -9.86 10.31
N VAL A 221 5.26 -10.01 11.14
CA VAL A 221 3.93 -10.46 10.71
C VAL A 221 3.26 -9.36 9.89
N THR A 222 2.87 -9.68 8.67
CA THR A 222 2.11 -8.75 7.82
C THR A 222 0.62 -8.76 8.16
N SER A 223 -0.06 -7.67 7.84
CA SER A 223 -1.52 -7.56 7.97
C SER A 223 -2.23 -8.66 7.20
N PHE A 224 -1.72 -9.02 6.03
CA PHE A 224 -2.25 -10.10 5.22
C PHE A 224 -2.14 -11.47 5.90
N GLU A 225 -0.96 -11.78 6.47
CA GLU A 225 -0.73 -13.04 7.19
C GLU A 225 -1.64 -13.14 8.42
N LEU A 226 -1.76 -12.06 9.20
CA LEU A 226 -2.65 -12.04 10.36
C LEU A 226 -4.13 -12.16 9.94
N GLN A 227 -4.57 -11.42 8.91
CA GLN A 227 -5.95 -11.49 8.43
C GLN A 227 -6.30 -12.90 7.92
N LYS A 228 -5.37 -13.54 7.20
CA LYS A 228 -5.53 -14.92 6.73
C LYS A 228 -5.64 -15.93 7.88
N GLU A 229 -4.90 -15.72 8.96
CA GLU A 229 -5.00 -16.56 10.16
C GLU A 229 -6.30 -16.28 10.94
N ALA A 230 -6.65 -14.99 11.11
CA ALA A 230 -7.84 -14.54 11.80
C ALA A 230 -9.14 -15.13 11.24
N GLN A 231 -9.23 -15.20 9.92
CA GLN A 231 -10.43 -15.74 9.24
C GLN A 231 -10.73 -17.20 9.59
N LYS A 232 -9.70 -18.02 9.88
CA LYS A 232 -9.90 -19.40 10.35
C LYS A 232 -10.64 -19.48 11.69
N HIS A 233 -10.66 -18.37 12.41
CA HIS A 233 -11.33 -18.21 13.71
C HIS A 233 -12.61 -17.38 13.64
N GLY A 234 -13.05 -16.97 12.43
CA GLY A 234 -14.19 -16.07 12.25
C GLY A 234 -13.91 -14.65 12.75
N LEU A 235 -12.65 -14.21 12.69
CA LEU A 235 -12.19 -12.91 13.18
C LEU A 235 -11.52 -12.10 12.07
N ARG A 236 -11.43 -10.79 12.25
CA ARG A 236 -10.66 -9.85 11.42
C ARG A 236 -9.82 -8.91 12.26
N VAL A 237 -8.82 -8.31 11.62
CA VAL A 237 -7.95 -7.29 12.21
C VAL A 237 -8.16 -5.94 11.53
N ASN A 238 -8.11 -4.84 12.27
CA ASN A 238 -8.23 -3.48 11.73
C ASN A 238 -6.85 -2.94 11.28
N THR A 239 -6.41 -3.32 10.09
CA THR A 239 -5.16 -2.85 9.48
C THR A 239 -5.42 -2.27 8.09
N ALA A 240 -4.60 -1.27 7.69
CA ALA A 240 -4.81 -0.55 6.44
C ALA A 240 -4.24 -1.26 5.22
N GLU A 241 -3.04 -1.80 5.36
CA GLU A 241 -2.20 -2.21 4.24
C GLU A 241 -1.86 -3.69 4.34
N PRO A 242 -2.14 -4.48 3.31
CA PRO A 242 -1.92 -5.93 3.36
C PRO A 242 -0.45 -6.31 3.53
N ALA A 243 0.45 -5.57 2.88
CA ALA A 243 1.88 -5.79 2.93
C ALA A 243 2.57 -5.07 4.10
N ALA A 244 1.89 -4.18 4.83
CA ALA A 244 2.43 -3.58 6.05
C ALA A 244 2.52 -4.64 7.16
N THR A 245 3.50 -4.52 8.05
CA THR A 245 3.50 -5.35 9.26
C THR A 245 2.50 -4.81 10.28
N VAL A 246 1.90 -5.70 11.06
CA VAL A 246 0.88 -5.33 12.06
C VAL A 246 1.47 -4.37 13.10
N CYS A 247 2.65 -4.68 13.65
CA CYS A 247 3.35 -3.77 14.56
C CYS A 247 3.69 -2.42 13.89
N GLY A 248 4.13 -2.43 12.62
CA GLY A 248 4.38 -1.20 11.87
C GLY A 248 3.12 -0.38 11.66
N ASN A 249 1.98 -1.01 11.39
CA ASN A 249 0.72 -0.31 11.15
C ASN A 249 0.04 0.14 12.45
N ILE A 250 -0.28 -0.79 13.36
CA ILE A 250 -1.08 -0.48 14.56
C ILE A 250 -0.26 0.30 15.60
N VAL A 251 1.00 -0.11 15.83
CA VAL A 251 1.81 0.46 16.91
C VAL A 251 2.59 1.70 16.47
N CYS A 252 3.13 1.71 15.23
CA CYS A 252 4.12 2.71 14.83
C CYS A 252 3.59 3.78 13.88
N THR A 253 3.04 3.42 12.72
CA THR A 253 2.83 4.39 11.62
C THR A 253 1.47 4.38 10.95
N GLY A 254 0.60 3.43 11.27
CA GLY A 254 -0.71 3.33 10.63
C GLY A 254 -1.69 4.37 11.13
N ILE A 255 -2.59 4.82 10.26
CA ILE A 255 -3.52 5.90 10.54
C ILE A 255 -4.95 5.39 10.54
N PHE A 256 -5.39 4.84 9.42
CA PHE A 256 -6.76 4.37 9.19
C PHE A 256 -6.75 3.10 8.32
N SER A 257 -7.88 2.43 8.25
CA SER A 257 -8.15 1.30 7.36
C SER A 257 -9.52 1.44 6.70
N THR A 258 -9.86 0.51 5.83
CA THR A 258 -11.22 0.39 5.29
C THR A 258 -12.28 0.16 6.37
N TRP A 259 -11.90 -0.39 7.52
CA TRP A 259 -12.78 -0.72 8.66
C TRP A 259 -12.84 0.39 9.73
N SER A 260 -12.18 1.51 9.53
CA SER A 260 -12.05 2.56 10.56
C SER A 260 -13.36 3.20 10.97
N ASN A 261 -14.40 3.14 10.13
CA ASN A 261 -15.74 3.57 10.52
C ASN A 261 -16.26 2.78 11.74
N ALA A 262 -16.04 1.46 11.76
CA ALA A 262 -16.49 0.60 12.86
C ALA A 262 -15.44 0.48 13.99
N TYR A 263 -14.15 0.40 13.67
CA TYR A 263 -13.10 -0.03 14.59
C TYR A 263 -12.10 1.07 14.94
N GLY A 264 -12.33 2.30 14.48
CA GLY A 264 -11.47 3.45 14.79
C GLY A 264 -10.17 3.47 13.99
N VAL A 265 -9.23 4.31 14.43
CA VAL A 265 -7.90 4.43 13.83
C VAL A 265 -6.98 3.30 14.26
N ALA A 266 -5.84 3.16 13.61
CA ALA A 266 -4.88 2.08 13.89
C ALA A 266 -4.53 1.99 15.38
N ALA A 267 -4.22 3.11 16.04
CA ALA A 267 -3.86 3.16 17.45
C ALA A 267 -4.98 2.70 18.41
N ASP A 268 -6.25 2.75 18.00
CA ASP A 268 -7.38 2.29 18.82
C ASP A 268 -7.43 0.76 18.95
N ASN A 269 -6.64 0.07 18.14
CA ASN A 269 -6.61 -1.38 18.04
C ASN A 269 -5.43 -2.03 18.81
N LEU A 270 -4.59 -1.22 19.45
CA LEU A 270 -3.54 -1.71 20.33
C LEU A 270 -4.11 -2.07 21.69
N ILE A 271 -3.61 -3.15 22.30
CA ILE A 271 -3.86 -3.52 23.71
C ILE A 271 -2.56 -3.32 24.50
N ASN A 272 -1.49 -3.96 24.07
CA ASN A 272 -0.18 -3.90 24.70
C ASN A 272 0.93 -4.08 23.66
N ALA A 273 2.10 -3.52 23.89
CA ALA A 273 3.27 -3.77 23.05
C ALA A 273 4.57 -3.79 23.86
N GLU A 274 5.46 -4.69 23.48
CA GLU A 274 6.81 -4.83 24.02
C GLU A 274 7.80 -4.08 23.12
N PHE A 275 8.71 -3.36 23.76
CA PHE A 275 9.71 -2.54 23.07
C PHE A 275 11.13 -2.81 23.61
N VAL A 276 12.09 -2.58 22.72
CA VAL A 276 13.51 -2.40 23.09
C VAL A 276 13.87 -0.94 22.86
N ASP A 277 14.27 -0.23 23.90
CA ASP A 277 14.69 1.17 23.77
C ASP A 277 16.10 1.33 23.18
N LYS A 278 16.53 2.57 22.97
CA LYS A 278 17.85 2.90 22.43
C LYS A 278 19.03 2.46 23.31
N THR A 279 18.80 2.09 24.56
CA THR A 279 19.82 1.57 25.49
C THR A 279 19.85 0.04 25.54
N GLY A 280 18.94 -0.63 24.80
CA GLY A 280 18.78 -2.08 24.84
C GLY A 280 17.90 -2.56 26.00
N HIS A 281 17.24 -1.64 26.74
CA HIS A 281 16.31 -2.02 27.82
C HIS A 281 14.97 -2.46 27.22
N VAL A 282 14.43 -3.56 27.75
CA VAL A 282 13.11 -4.10 27.35
C VAL A 282 12.04 -3.58 28.29
N PHE A 283 10.93 -3.09 27.75
CA PHE A 283 9.78 -2.61 28.52
C PHE A 283 8.48 -2.83 27.75
N GLU A 284 7.36 -2.76 28.45
CA GLU A 284 6.01 -2.87 27.85
C GLU A 284 5.22 -1.59 28.06
N LEU A 285 4.37 -1.26 27.11
CA LEU A 285 3.43 -0.15 27.17
C LEU A 285 2.03 -0.63 26.76
N ASP A 286 1.02 -0.22 27.54
CA ASP A 286 -0.38 -0.47 27.20
C ASP A 286 -0.93 0.55 26.20
N GLU A 287 -2.19 0.39 25.80
CA GLU A 287 -2.89 1.23 24.83
C GLU A 287 -2.89 2.73 25.18
N ARG A 288 -2.69 3.10 26.45
CA ARG A 288 -2.68 4.49 26.92
C ARG A 288 -1.30 5.11 26.84
N GLN A 289 -0.26 4.31 26.97
CA GLN A 289 1.15 4.71 27.07
C GLN A 289 1.90 4.58 25.76
N ALA A 290 1.45 3.70 24.85
CA ALA A 290 2.07 3.46 23.54
C ALA A 290 1.31 4.16 22.42
N PRO A 291 1.40 5.49 22.28
CA PRO A 291 0.76 6.20 21.19
C PRO A 291 1.42 5.76 19.86
N ASN A 292 0.57 5.51 18.88
CA ASN A 292 1.02 5.41 17.51
C ASN A 292 1.69 6.72 17.09
N LEU A 293 2.69 6.64 16.20
CA LEU A 293 3.44 7.78 15.66
C LEU A 293 2.49 8.88 15.11
N PHE A 294 1.34 8.50 14.59
CA PHE A 294 0.29 9.40 14.11
C PHE A 294 -0.93 9.35 15.02
N SER A 295 -0.76 9.79 16.25
CA SER A 295 -1.89 9.84 17.18
C SER A 295 -2.85 10.97 16.81
N PHE A 296 -4.01 10.62 16.28
CA PHE A 296 -5.11 11.58 16.08
C PHE A 296 -5.64 12.15 17.39
N ARG A 297 -5.45 11.45 18.51
CA ARG A 297 -5.87 11.93 19.84
C ARG A 297 -5.03 13.09 20.33
N ASN A 298 -3.74 13.12 19.98
CA ASN A 298 -2.76 14.11 20.42
C ASN A 298 -2.38 15.11 19.30
N GLU A 299 -3.36 15.71 18.62
CA GLU A 299 -3.17 16.76 17.62
C GLU A 299 -2.42 16.33 16.36
N MET A 300 -2.39 15.03 16.02
CA MET A 300 -1.65 14.46 14.89
C MET A 300 -0.16 14.84 14.92
N MET A 301 0.42 14.92 16.08
CA MET A 301 1.86 15.11 16.21
C MET A 301 2.59 13.84 15.78
N LEU A 302 3.64 14.04 14.99
CA LEU A 302 4.59 12.99 14.68
C LEU A 302 5.37 12.68 15.96
N LEU A 303 5.04 11.58 16.60
CA LEU A 303 5.76 11.13 17.80
C LEU A 303 6.78 10.07 17.40
N PRO A 304 8.04 10.18 17.84
CA PRO A 304 8.98 9.08 17.64
C PRO A 304 8.46 7.83 18.36
N PRO A 305 8.61 6.63 17.78
CA PRO A 305 8.27 5.40 18.47
C PRO A 305 9.09 5.31 19.77
N PRO A 306 8.50 4.79 20.86
CA PRO A 306 9.18 4.70 22.15
C PRO A 306 10.37 3.75 22.15
N GLY A 307 10.47 2.90 21.14
CA GLY A 307 11.51 1.91 20.94
C GLY A 307 11.21 1.03 19.73
N ILE A 308 11.98 -0.04 19.60
CA ILE A 308 11.77 -1.09 18.59
C ILE A 308 10.69 -2.02 19.11
N CYS A 309 9.53 -2.05 18.46
CA CYS A 309 8.46 -2.99 18.81
C CYS A 309 8.90 -4.42 18.48
N THR A 310 8.88 -5.31 19.47
CA THR A 310 9.25 -6.73 19.33
C THR A 310 8.07 -7.68 19.46
N LYS A 311 6.94 -7.21 20.01
CA LYS A 311 5.70 -7.96 20.13
C LYS A 311 4.55 -6.98 20.37
N ALA A 312 3.36 -7.30 19.90
CA ALA A 312 2.15 -6.52 20.17
C ALA A 312 0.94 -7.42 20.34
N ASP A 313 0.06 -7.05 21.28
CA ASP A 313 -1.28 -7.58 21.44
C ASP A 313 -2.26 -6.60 20.80
N VAL A 314 -3.04 -7.09 19.83
CA VAL A 314 -3.96 -6.26 19.04
C VAL A 314 -5.38 -6.79 19.10
N LYS A 315 -6.35 -5.86 19.07
CA LYS A 315 -7.78 -6.18 19.06
C LYS A 315 -8.17 -6.86 17.76
N MET A 316 -9.04 -7.83 17.87
CA MET A 316 -9.70 -8.49 16.76
C MET A 316 -11.21 -8.32 16.86
N TYR A 317 -11.89 -8.56 15.75
CA TYR A 317 -13.32 -8.32 15.62
C TYR A 317 -13.99 -9.51 14.94
N PRO A 318 -15.16 -9.96 15.42
CA PRO A 318 -15.89 -11.04 14.78
C PRO A 318 -16.38 -10.62 13.39
N THR A 319 -16.40 -11.60 12.47
CA THR A 319 -17.00 -11.45 11.15
C THR A 319 -18.37 -12.14 11.10
N THR A 320 -19.27 -11.68 10.25
CA THR A 320 -20.52 -12.36 9.92
C THR A 320 -20.43 -12.96 8.51
N GLU A 321 -21.16 -14.10 8.28
CA GLU A 321 -21.07 -14.83 7.01
C GLU A 321 -21.70 -14.08 5.83
N ASP A 322 -22.58 -13.12 6.10
CA ASP A 322 -23.36 -12.41 5.07
C ASP A 322 -22.90 -10.96 4.83
N GLU A 323 -21.69 -10.61 5.23
CA GLU A 323 -21.11 -9.30 4.95
C GLU A 323 -20.76 -9.15 3.46
N GLU A 324 -21.28 -8.10 2.85
CA GLU A 324 -21.05 -7.79 1.44
C GLU A 324 -20.94 -6.29 1.19
N GLY A 325 -20.36 -5.93 0.04
CA GLY A 325 -20.31 -4.56 -0.45
C GLY A 325 -21.62 -4.08 -1.05
N LEU A 326 -21.94 -2.81 -0.84
CA LEU A 326 -23.04 -2.10 -1.47
C LEU A 326 -22.56 -0.71 -1.88
N MET A 327 -22.98 -0.23 -3.05
CA MET A 327 -22.67 1.10 -3.52
C MET A 327 -23.94 1.90 -3.78
N VAL A 328 -23.90 3.19 -3.46
CA VAL A 328 -25.00 4.14 -3.71
C VAL A 328 -24.49 5.24 -4.64
N PRO A 329 -24.92 5.26 -5.91
CA PRO A 329 -24.58 6.35 -6.82
C PRO A 329 -25.26 7.66 -6.38
N MET A 330 -24.51 8.76 -6.42
CA MET A 330 -24.95 10.07 -5.97
C MET A 330 -24.64 11.15 -7.01
N GLY A 331 -25.59 12.05 -7.27
CA GLY A 331 -25.43 13.16 -8.20
C GLY A 331 -24.50 14.26 -7.65
N SER A 332 -24.37 14.39 -6.33
CA SER A 332 -23.51 15.40 -5.73
C SER A 332 -22.64 14.86 -4.59
N PHE A 333 -21.51 15.52 -4.38
CA PHE A 333 -20.61 15.25 -3.25
C PHE A 333 -21.31 15.54 -1.91
N ASP A 334 -22.12 16.60 -1.83
CA ASP A 334 -22.81 17.01 -0.62
C ASP A 334 -23.79 15.93 -0.14
N GLU A 335 -24.60 15.39 -1.06
CA GLU A 335 -25.53 14.29 -0.76
C GLU A 335 -24.79 13.01 -0.35
N ALA A 336 -23.68 12.69 -1.02
CA ALA A 336 -22.86 11.53 -0.69
C ALA A 336 -22.27 11.64 0.72
N VAL A 337 -21.74 12.80 1.08
CA VAL A 337 -21.20 13.06 2.42
C VAL A 337 -22.32 13.04 3.48
N ALA A 338 -23.49 13.62 3.19
CA ALA A 338 -24.61 13.60 4.11
C ALA A 338 -25.09 12.18 4.40
N LEU A 339 -25.23 11.33 3.36
CA LEU A 339 -25.60 9.92 3.52
C LEU A 339 -24.53 9.16 4.32
N ALA A 340 -23.26 9.29 3.96
CA ALA A 340 -22.16 8.60 4.64
C ALA A 340 -22.06 9.01 6.12
N ARG A 341 -22.28 10.30 6.43
CA ARG A 341 -22.35 10.82 7.79
C ARG A 341 -23.51 10.23 8.59
N ASP A 342 -24.72 10.16 8.00
CA ASP A 342 -25.88 9.59 8.67
C ASP A 342 -25.71 8.09 8.93
N LEU A 343 -25.18 7.34 7.97
CA LEU A 343 -24.84 5.92 8.13
C LEU A 343 -23.84 5.71 9.26
N SER A 344 -22.77 6.49 9.29
CA SER A 344 -21.73 6.42 10.33
C SER A 344 -22.31 6.76 11.72
N ALA A 345 -23.13 7.81 11.82
CA ALA A 345 -23.77 8.22 13.07
C ALA A 345 -24.69 7.14 13.63
N ARG A 346 -25.35 6.38 12.76
CA ARG A 346 -26.22 5.25 13.11
C ARG A 346 -25.48 3.93 13.26
N ARG A 347 -24.17 3.90 13.05
CA ARG A 347 -23.34 2.69 13.05
C ARG A 347 -23.80 1.64 12.03
N ILE A 348 -24.28 2.10 10.87
CA ILE A 348 -24.67 1.24 9.75
C ILE A 348 -23.45 1.04 8.85
N GLY A 349 -23.07 -0.22 8.66
CA GLY A 349 -21.88 -0.62 7.90
C GLY A 349 -20.58 -0.60 8.72
N ILE A 350 -19.72 -1.55 8.41
CA ILE A 350 -18.38 -1.67 9.02
C ILE A 350 -17.34 -0.85 8.26
N SER A 351 -17.52 -0.70 6.95
CA SER A 351 -16.71 0.15 6.08
C SER A 351 -17.62 1.16 5.40
N LEU A 352 -17.19 2.41 5.33
CA LEU A 352 -17.86 3.49 4.62
C LEU A 352 -16.82 4.35 3.90
N ALA A 353 -17.10 4.70 2.64
CA ALA A 353 -16.29 5.65 1.90
C ALA A 353 -17.15 6.45 0.91
N VAL A 354 -16.83 7.72 0.70
CA VAL A 354 -17.33 8.55 -0.40
C VAL A 354 -16.23 8.58 -1.46
N LEU A 355 -16.47 7.96 -2.60
CA LEU A 355 -15.52 7.86 -3.71
C LEU A 355 -15.87 8.88 -4.79
N GLY A 356 -14.87 9.52 -5.38
CA GLY A 356 -15.02 10.39 -6.54
C GLY A 356 -15.08 9.62 -7.86
N GLY A 357 -15.53 10.29 -8.92
CA GLY A 357 -15.62 9.70 -10.26
C GLY A 357 -14.28 9.20 -10.82
N HIS A 358 -13.18 9.82 -10.41
CA HIS A 358 -11.83 9.39 -10.81
C HIS A 358 -11.49 8.01 -10.24
N TYR A 359 -11.72 7.79 -8.95
CA TYR A 359 -11.52 6.49 -8.32
C TYR A 359 -12.36 5.41 -8.98
N LEU A 360 -13.65 5.70 -9.19
CA LEU A 360 -14.58 4.76 -9.83
C LEU A 360 -14.13 4.38 -11.25
N SER A 361 -13.82 5.34 -12.08
CA SER A 361 -13.42 5.11 -13.47
C SER A 361 -12.09 4.37 -13.58
N THR A 362 -11.15 4.68 -12.72
CA THR A 362 -9.82 4.06 -12.74
C THR A 362 -9.84 2.61 -12.26
N PHE A 363 -10.77 2.26 -11.38
CA PHE A 363 -11.02 0.85 -11.06
C PHE A 363 -11.43 0.03 -12.27
N MET A 364 -12.30 0.62 -13.08
CA MET A 364 -12.91 -0.07 -14.22
C MET A 364 -11.99 -0.12 -15.43
N ALA A 365 -11.26 0.99 -15.68
CA ALA A 365 -10.58 1.18 -16.95
C ALA A 365 -9.14 0.65 -16.96
N PRO A 366 -8.74 -0.06 -18.01
CA PRO A 366 -7.35 -0.52 -18.20
C PRO A 366 -6.37 0.58 -18.62
N THR A 367 -6.82 1.72 -19.13
CA THR A 367 -5.95 2.85 -19.50
C THR A 367 -6.44 4.17 -18.90
N ALA A 368 -5.54 5.16 -18.74
CA ALA A 368 -5.91 6.48 -18.25
C ALA A 368 -6.92 7.18 -19.18
N ALA A 369 -6.71 7.10 -20.50
CA ALA A 369 -7.62 7.69 -21.48
C ALA A 369 -9.04 7.11 -21.40
N LEU A 370 -9.15 5.78 -21.22
CA LEU A 370 -10.46 5.14 -21.01
C LEU A 370 -11.08 5.53 -19.66
N ALA A 371 -10.27 5.64 -18.60
CA ALA A 371 -10.75 6.10 -17.29
C ALA A 371 -11.36 7.51 -17.37
N ASP A 372 -10.70 8.43 -18.09
CA ASP A 372 -11.22 9.79 -18.29
C ASP A 372 -12.57 9.77 -19.02
N LYS A 373 -12.70 8.95 -20.05
CA LYS A 373 -13.97 8.79 -20.79
C LYS A 373 -15.06 8.18 -19.92
N VAL A 374 -14.76 7.15 -19.15
CA VAL A 374 -15.73 6.55 -18.20
C VAL A 374 -16.17 7.58 -17.16
N LYS A 375 -15.23 8.36 -16.58
CA LYS A 375 -15.52 9.43 -15.63
C LYS A 375 -16.48 10.46 -16.22
N GLU A 376 -16.19 10.92 -17.44
CA GLU A 376 -17.02 11.88 -18.15
C GLU A 376 -18.44 11.35 -18.38
N ASN A 377 -18.58 10.10 -18.80
CA ASN A 377 -19.87 9.47 -19.03
C ASN A 377 -20.67 9.22 -17.74
N LEU A 378 -20.01 8.81 -16.64
CA LEU A 378 -20.66 8.69 -15.34
C LEU A 378 -21.32 10.02 -14.94
N ALA A 379 -20.59 11.11 -15.08
CA ALA A 379 -21.08 12.44 -14.71
C ALA A 379 -22.16 12.97 -15.67
N LYS A 380 -21.94 12.91 -17.00
CA LYS A 380 -22.81 13.54 -18.00
C LYS A 380 -24.06 12.70 -18.34
N SER A 381 -23.91 11.39 -18.43
CA SER A 381 -24.99 10.52 -18.92
C SER A 381 -25.80 9.87 -17.80
N LEU A 382 -25.18 9.63 -16.65
CA LEU A 382 -25.79 8.93 -15.51
C LEU A 382 -25.97 9.83 -14.28
N ASP A 383 -25.50 11.09 -14.32
CA ASP A 383 -25.48 12.01 -13.17
C ASP A 383 -24.82 11.41 -11.91
N ILE A 384 -23.76 10.63 -12.11
CA ILE A 384 -22.99 10.00 -11.03
C ILE A 384 -21.68 10.77 -10.86
N ASN A 385 -21.63 11.66 -9.88
CA ASN A 385 -20.45 12.46 -9.55
C ASN A 385 -19.70 11.93 -8.33
N SER A 386 -20.38 11.19 -7.47
CA SER A 386 -19.84 10.53 -6.28
C SER A 386 -20.53 9.20 -6.04
N MET A 387 -19.90 8.36 -5.24
CA MET A 387 -20.49 7.09 -4.83
C MET A 387 -20.22 6.82 -3.36
N VAL A 388 -21.28 6.51 -2.61
CA VAL A 388 -21.11 6.01 -1.24
C VAL A 388 -20.91 4.50 -1.32
N PHE A 389 -19.77 4.07 -0.83
CA PHE A 389 -19.41 2.67 -0.72
C PHE A 389 -19.61 2.21 0.73
N MET A 390 -20.18 1.02 0.92
CA MET A 390 -20.43 0.43 2.24
C MET A 390 -20.18 -1.08 2.20
N VAL A 391 -19.61 -1.61 3.28
CA VAL A 391 -19.60 -3.05 3.58
C VAL A 391 -20.39 -3.28 4.86
N GLY A 392 -21.23 -4.29 4.87
CA GLY A 392 -22.01 -4.66 6.04
C GLY A 392 -22.80 -5.95 5.84
N ASP A 393 -23.38 -6.42 6.93
CA ASP A 393 -24.32 -7.55 6.91
C ASP A 393 -25.62 -7.21 6.15
N ARG A 394 -26.49 -8.19 5.99
CA ARG A 394 -27.77 -7.99 5.28
C ARG A 394 -28.62 -6.89 5.91
N TYR A 395 -28.60 -6.73 7.24
CA TYR A 395 -29.42 -5.73 7.92
C TYR A 395 -28.92 -4.33 7.63
N ALA A 396 -27.61 -4.12 7.64
CA ALA A 396 -26.99 -2.87 7.24
C ALA A 396 -27.30 -2.55 5.76
N ARG A 397 -27.16 -3.53 4.86
CA ARG A 397 -27.47 -3.34 3.44
C ARG A 397 -28.96 -3.02 3.21
N ASP A 398 -29.87 -3.71 3.89
CA ASP A 398 -31.31 -3.45 3.80
C ASP A 398 -31.69 -2.06 4.34
N ALA A 399 -31.01 -1.60 5.38
CA ALA A 399 -31.19 -0.24 5.89
C ALA A 399 -30.76 0.80 4.83
N VAL A 400 -29.59 0.61 4.21
CA VAL A 400 -29.12 1.51 3.15
C VAL A 400 -30.04 1.52 1.94
N LYS A 401 -30.52 0.34 1.48
CA LYS A 401 -31.49 0.25 0.38
C LYS A 401 -32.79 1.01 0.64
N LYS A 402 -33.21 1.09 1.90
CA LYS A 402 -34.40 1.86 2.29
C LYS A 402 -34.14 3.38 2.37
N MET A 403 -32.89 3.79 2.62
CA MET A 403 -32.50 5.20 2.72
C MET A 403 -32.14 5.78 1.35
N ALA A 404 -31.56 4.97 0.48
CA ALA A 404 -31.13 5.34 -0.86
C ALA A 404 -32.11 4.81 -1.92
N GLY A 405 -32.44 5.63 -2.93
CA GLY A 405 -33.36 5.22 -3.99
C GLY A 405 -32.78 4.16 -4.93
N VAL A 406 -31.50 4.25 -5.26
CA VAL A 406 -30.79 3.33 -6.17
C VAL A 406 -29.56 2.78 -5.47
N THR A 407 -29.34 1.48 -5.60
CA THR A 407 -28.16 0.81 -5.04
C THR A 407 -27.57 -0.18 -6.04
N ILE A 408 -26.27 -0.36 -5.98
CA ILE A 408 -25.50 -1.31 -6.77
C ILE A 408 -25.00 -2.40 -5.82
N ASP A 409 -25.39 -3.63 -6.09
CA ASP A 409 -25.09 -4.76 -5.21
C ASP A 409 -23.67 -5.33 -5.43
N ASN A 410 -23.31 -6.28 -4.59
CA ASN A 410 -22.00 -6.90 -4.56
C ASN A 410 -21.59 -7.58 -5.88
N ARG A 411 -22.54 -8.06 -6.69
CA ARG A 411 -22.25 -8.71 -7.98
C ARG A 411 -21.63 -7.71 -8.95
N LEU A 412 -22.23 -6.54 -9.08
CA LEU A 412 -21.68 -5.47 -9.92
C LEU A 412 -20.37 -4.91 -9.30
N PHE A 413 -20.28 -4.87 -7.98
CA PHE A 413 -19.03 -4.50 -7.31
C PHE A 413 -17.87 -5.46 -7.64
N ARG A 414 -18.09 -6.77 -7.62
CA ARG A 414 -17.10 -7.76 -8.06
C ARG A 414 -16.67 -7.55 -9.51
N MET A 415 -17.60 -7.20 -10.39
CA MET A 415 -17.26 -6.81 -11.77
C MET A 415 -16.37 -5.57 -11.83
N LEU A 416 -16.67 -4.55 -11.05
CA LEU A 416 -15.82 -3.36 -10.96
C LEU A 416 -14.40 -3.70 -10.49
N MET A 417 -14.26 -4.66 -9.57
CA MET A 417 -12.97 -5.19 -9.13
C MET A 417 -12.19 -5.90 -10.24
N LEU A 418 -12.88 -6.63 -11.13
CA LEU A 418 -12.27 -7.23 -12.32
C LEU A 418 -11.78 -6.17 -13.30
N GLY A 419 -12.52 -5.07 -13.39
CA GLY A 419 -12.30 -4.01 -14.36
C GLY A 419 -12.80 -4.36 -15.76
N LEU A 420 -12.65 -3.43 -16.68
CA LEU A 420 -12.92 -3.66 -18.12
C LEU A 420 -11.90 -4.64 -18.70
N PRO A 421 -12.19 -5.26 -19.86
CA PRO A 421 -11.27 -6.19 -20.52
C PRO A 421 -9.88 -5.61 -20.64
N ARG A 422 -8.87 -6.41 -20.31
CA ARG A 422 -7.47 -5.99 -20.33
C ARG A 422 -6.86 -6.21 -21.71
N LEU A 423 -7.36 -5.45 -22.66
CA LEU A 423 -6.73 -5.32 -23.97
C LEU A 423 -5.42 -4.54 -23.85
N ALA A 424 -4.54 -4.68 -24.82
CA ALA A 424 -3.35 -3.84 -24.90
C ALA A 424 -3.74 -2.36 -25.03
N GLU A 425 -2.85 -1.45 -24.61
CA GLU A 425 -3.14 0.00 -24.64
C GLU A 425 -3.40 0.49 -26.08
N GLU A 426 -2.69 -0.08 -27.04
CA GLU A 426 -2.86 0.20 -28.47
C GLU A 426 -4.24 -0.22 -28.98
N GLU A 427 -4.73 -1.41 -28.57
CA GLU A 427 -6.05 -1.90 -28.94
C GLU A 427 -7.16 -1.01 -28.38
N TRP A 428 -7.04 -0.60 -27.09
CA TRP A 428 -7.96 0.36 -26.49
C TRP A 428 -7.92 1.71 -27.20
N THR A 429 -6.75 2.19 -27.59
CA THR A 429 -6.58 3.45 -28.32
C THR A 429 -7.30 3.39 -29.67
N GLU A 430 -7.14 2.29 -30.42
CA GLU A 430 -7.81 2.08 -31.68
C GLU A 430 -9.34 2.02 -31.54
N LEU A 431 -9.82 1.27 -30.53
CA LEU A 431 -11.24 1.19 -30.25
C LEU A 431 -11.85 2.54 -29.87
N LEU A 432 -11.17 3.33 -29.01
CA LEU A 432 -11.63 4.64 -28.58
C LEU A 432 -11.66 5.68 -29.71
N GLN A 433 -10.80 5.58 -30.72
CA GLN A 433 -10.82 6.46 -31.88
C GLN A 433 -12.08 6.27 -32.74
N ASN A 434 -12.71 5.12 -32.66
CA ASN A 434 -13.94 4.80 -33.40
C ASN A 434 -15.22 5.25 -32.70
N PHE A 435 -15.13 5.72 -31.45
CA PHE A 435 -16.27 6.19 -30.68
C PHE A 435 -16.36 7.72 -30.71
N GLU A 436 -17.43 8.25 -31.29
CA GLU A 436 -17.69 9.70 -31.35
C GLU A 436 -18.86 10.09 -30.43
N GLY A 437 -18.70 11.16 -29.63
CA GLY A 437 -19.75 11.85 -28.90
C GLY A 437 -20.21 11.22 -27.58
N ASP A 438 -21.41 11.60 -27.13
CA ASP A 438 -21.95 11.27 -25.79
C ASP A 438 -22.44 9.82 -25.58
N LYS A 439 -22.24 8.94 -26.56
CA LYS A 439 -22.73 7.55 -26.54
C LYS A 439 -21.70 6.52 -26.01
N TYR A 440 -20.54 6.96 -25.58
CA TYR A 440 -19.44 6.09 -25.16
C TYR A 440 -19.84 4.97 -24.19
N ALA A 441 -20.58 5.30 -23.14
CA ALA A 441 -20.95 4.31 -22.12
C ALA A 441 -21.78 3.16 -22.74
N TYR A 442 -22.75 3.50 -23.59
CA TYR A 442 -23.58 2.51 -24.26
C TYR A 442 -22.78 1.70 -25.29
N GLU A 443 -21.96 2.38 -26.09
CA GLU A 443 -21.13 1.76 -27.12
C GLU A 443 -20.07 0.82 -26.53
N ILE A 444 -19.43 1.21 -25.42
CA ILE A 444 -18.51 0.34 -24.68
C ILE A 444 -19.23 -0.93 -24.20
N PHE A 445 -20.41 -0.81 -23.62
CA PHE A 445 -21.18 -1.98 -23.16
C PHE A 445 -21.68 -2.86 -24.29
N CYS A 446 -21.79 -2.34 -25.51
CA CYS A 446 -22.17 -3.09 -26.71
C CYS A 446 -21.00 -3.79 -27.41
N MET A 447 -19.75 -3.53 -26.97
CA MET A 447 -18.58 -4.19 -27.53
C MET A 447 -18.58 -5.69 -27.22
N LYS A 448 -18.14 -6.48 -28.17
CA LYS A 448 -18.03 -7.94 -28.04
C LYS A 448 -17.08 -8.34 -26.89
N GLU A 449 -16.05 -7.53 -26.62
CA GLU A 449 -15.07 -7.68 -25.56
C GLU A 449 -15.71 -7.56 -24.17
N MET A 450 -16.86 -6.89 -24.06
CA MET A 450 -17.65 -6.77 -22.83
C MET A 450 -18.55 -7.99 -22.54
N TYR A 451 -18.79 -8.86 -23.52
CA TYR A 451 -19.69 -10.01 -23.34
C TYR A 451 -19.31 -10.92 -22.18
N PRO A 452 -18.02 -11.28 -21.97
CA PRO A 452 -17.64 -12.09 -20.80
C PRO A 452 -17.97 -11.41 -19.47
N LEU A 453 -17.83 -10.08 -19.38
CA LEU A 453 -18.18 -9.31 -18.17
C LEU A 453 -19.70 -9.25 -17.97
N LEU A 454 -20.46 -9.07 -19.04
CA LEU A 454 -21.93 -9.08 -18.97
C LEU A 454 -22.46 -10.46 -18.59
N GLU A 455 -21.89 -11.53 -19.14
CA GLU A 455 -22.22 -12.90 -18.77
C GLU A 455 -21.91 -13.16 -17.29
N ALA A 456 -20.73 -12.77 -16.82
CA ALA A 456 -20.36 -12.86 -15.42
C ALA A 456 -21.27 -12.04 -14.48
N ALA A 457 -21.84 -10.91 -14.96
CA ALA A 457 -22.80 -10.12 -14.21
C ALA A 457 -24.19 -10.79 -14.11
N LEU A 458 -24.64 -11.37 -15.22
CA LEU A 458 -25.96 -12.01 -15.30
C LEU A 458 -25.99 -13.37 -14.61
N ALA A 459 -24.89 -14.12 -14.72
CA ALA A 459 -24.72 -15.45 -14.15
C ALA A 459 -23.40 -15.57 -13.40
N PRO A 460 -23.24 -14.88 -12.25
CA PRO A 460 -21.98 -14.84 -11.52
C PRO A 460 -21.63 -16.22 -10.96
N SER A 461 -20.54 -16.79 -11.46
CA SER A 461 -19.87 -17.96 -10.92
C SER A 461 -18.36 -17.72 -10.89
N PRO A 462 -17.57 -18.49 -10.12
CA PRO A 462 -16.11 -18.38 -10.17
C PRO A 462 -15.57 -18.51 -11.59
N GLU A 463 -16.14 -19.40 -12.40
CA GLU A 463 -15.72 -19.68 -13.77
C GLU A 463 -16.07 -18.53 -14.72
N THR A 464 -17.30 -18.00 -14.67
CA THR A 464 -17.70 -16.87 -15.53
C THR A 464 -16.93 -15.60 -15.19
N LEU A 465 -16.67 -15.36 -13.90
CA LEU A 465 -15.82 -14.24 -13.46
C LEU A 465 -14.37 -14.42 -13.90
N ALA A 466 -13.81 -15.62 -13.77
CA ALA A 466 -12.45 -15.93 -14.22
C ALA A 466 -12.29 -15.81 -15.74
N SER A 467 -13.31 -16.18 -16.53
CA SER A 467 -13.26 -16.10 -17.99
C SER A 467 -13.26 -14.67 -18.54
N SER A 468 -13.64 -13.68 -17.72
CA SER A 468 -13.62 -12.26 -18.09
C SER A 468 -12.23 -11.61 -17.96
N VAL A 469 -11.20 -12.36 -17.55
CA VAL A 469 -9.83 -11.87 -17.35
C VAL A 469 -8.85 -12.65 -18.24
N GLU A 470 -7.62 -12.15 -18.32
CA GLU A 470 -6.53 -12.82 -19.02
C GLU A 470 -6.29 -14.24 -18.50
N GLU A 471 -5.90 -15.15 -19.40
CA GLU A 471 -5.75 -16.57 -19.11
C GLU A 471 -4.83 -16.86 -17.91
N ASP A 472 -3.72 -16.13 -17.79
CA ASP A 472 -2.76 -16.29 -16.70
C ASP A 472 -3.26 -15.79 -15.33
N LEU A 473 -4.39 -15.10 -15.27
CA LEU A 473 -5.06 -14.64 -14.05
C LEU A 473 -6.30 -15.46 -13.67
N ARG A 474 -6.78 -16.37 -14.54
CA ARG A 474 -8.01 -17.13 -14.30
C ARG A 474 -7.99 -17.95 -13.02
N ASP A 475 -6.89 -18.65 -12.76
CA ASP A 475 -6.74 -19.45 -11.53
C ASP A 475 -6.88 -18.59 -10.28
N PHE A 476 -6.32 -17.38 -10.31
CA PHE A 476 -6.44 -16.43 -9.20
C PHE A 476 -7.89 -15.99 -9.00
N TYR A 477 -8.55 -15.56 -10.06
CA TYR A 477 -9.95 -15.10 -9.94
C TYR A 477 -10.91 -16.23 -9.55
N THR A 478 -10.67 -17.44 -10.03
CA THR A 478 -11.42 -18.62 -9.58
C THR A 478 -11.26 -18.84 -8.08
N GLN A 479 -10.02 -18.72 -7.55
CA GLN A 479 -9.78 -18.83 -6.12
C GLN A 479 -10.42 -17.66 -5.33
N LEU A 480 -10.29 -16.43 -5.83
CA LEU A 480 -10.84 -15.24 -5.18
C LEU A 480 -12.35 -15.36 -4.95
N TYR A 481 -13.08 -15.86 -5.93
CA TYR A 481 -14.55 -15.92 -5.88
C TYR A 481 -15.12 -17.25 -5.39
N SER A 482 -14.32 -18.31 -5.31
CA SER A 482 -14.75 -19.60 -4.73
C SER A 482 -14.44 -19.72 -3.24
N ARG A 483 -13.61 -18.84 -2.67
CA ARG A 483 -13.19 -18.89 -1.28
C ARG A 483 -13.67 -17.63 -0.56
N PRO A 484 -14.60 -17.72 0.41
CA PRO A 484 -15.09 -16.56 1.17
C PRO A 484 -13.98 -15.73 1.83
N GLU A 485 -12.95 -16.41 2.39
CA GLU A 485 -11.80 -15.77 3.01
C GLU A 485 -11.01 -14.88 2.05
N MET A 486 -11.00 -15.19 0.74
CA MET A 486 -10.34 -14.37 -0.25
C MET A 486 -11.05 -13.04 -0.48
N THR A 487 -12.36 -12.97 -0.24
CA THR A 487 -13.13 -11.72 -0.35
C THR A 487 -12.68 -10.70 0.68
N ASP A 488 -12.51 -11.11 1.94
CA ASP A 488 -11.99 -10.22 3.00
C ASP A 488 -10.56 -9.77 2.73
N LEU A 489 -9.71 -10.69 2.24
CA LEU A 489 -8.35 -10.35 1.84
C LEU A 489 -8.33 -9.36 0.66
N ALA A 490 -9.26 -9.49 -0.29
CA ALA A 490 -9.42 -8.52 -1.38
C ALA A 490 -9.85 -7.14 -0.86
N TRP A 491 -10.76 -7.09 0.12
CA TRP A 491 -11.16 -5.85 0.78
C TRP A 491 -10.00 -5.17 1.51
N LEU A 492 -9.20 -5.94 2.26
CA LEU A 492 -8.00 -5.43 2.91
C LEU A 492 -7.02 -4.81 1.91
N THR A 493 -6.94 -5.39 0.71
CA THR A 493 -6.00 -4.94 -0.33
C THR A 493 -6.56 -3.86 -1.26
N MET A 494 -7.85 -3.55 -1.15
CA MET A 494 -8.58 -2.70 -2.10
C MET A 494 -7.88 -1.35 -2.31
N PHE A 495 -7.57 -0.61 -1.26
CA PHE A 495 -6.90 0.70 -1.40
C PHE A 495 -5.56 0.60 -2.10
N ARG A 496 -4.77 -0.44 -1.81
CA ARG A 496 -3.46 -0.62 -2.48
C ARG A 496 -3.61 -0.96 -3.96
N ILE A 497 -4.60 -1.78 -4.30
CA ILE A 497 -4.92 -2.09 -5.69
C ILE A 497 -5.39 -0.85 -6.42
N ILE A 498 -6.28 -0.05 -5.82
CA ILE A 498 -6.75 1.21 -6.40
C ILE A 498 -5.57 2.14 -6.65
N SER A 499 -4.82 2.49 -5.60
CA SER A 499 -3.69 3.41 -5.69
C SER A 499 -2.70 2.99 -6.78
N SER A 500 -2.42 1.68 -6.89
CA SER A 500 -1.49 1.15 -7.88
C SER A 500 -2.04 1.19 -9.31
N ARG A 501 -3.34 0.98 -9.49
CA ARG A 501 -4.00 1.02 -10.81
C ARG A 501 -4.23 2.45 -11.28
N MET A 502 -4.60 3.35 -10.38
CA MET A 502 -4.79 4.78 -10.67
C MET A 502 -3.50 5.44 -11.12
N ALA A 503 -2.42 5.07 -10.47
CA ALA A 503 -1.09 5.60 -10.73
C ALA A 503 -0.40 4.89 -11.91
N ARG A 504 -1.11 4.43 -12.93
CA ARG A 504 -0.47 3.77 -14.08
C ARG A 504 0.68 4.60 -14.59
N HIS A 505 1.88 3.98 -14.62
CA HIS A 505 3.15 4.63 -14.99
C HIS A 505 3.51 5.86 -14.13
N LYS A 506 2.73 6.16 -13.08
CA LYS A 506 2.96 7.27 -12.15
C LYS A 506 2.92 6.78 -10.70
N HIS A 507 3.48 7.56 -9.82
CA HIS A 507 3.45 7.32 -8.38
C HIS A 507 2.46 8.27 -7.71
N VAL A 508 1.69 7.75 -6.76
CA VAL A 508 0.75 8.55 -5.96
C VAL A 508 1.51 9.25 -4.85
N VAL A 509 1.26 10.55 -4.71
CA VAL A 509 1.61 11.36 -3.53
C VAL A 509 0.30 11.72 -2.85
N ALA A 510 -0.07 10.95 -1.84
CA ALA A 510 -1.34 11.10 -1.13
C ALA A 510 -1.24 12.15 -0.03
N PHE A 511 -2.20 13.10 -0.01
CA PHE A 511 -2.40 14.06 1.06
C PHE A 511 -3.59 13.63 1.88
N ILE A 512 -3.34 13.31 3.15
CA ILE A 512 -4.36 12.79 4.05
C ILE A 512 -4.65 13.82 5.14
N LEU A 513 -5.92 14.14 5.32
CA LEU A 513 -6.40 15.12 6.28
C LEU A 513 -7.47 14.50 7.17
N TYR A 514 -7.49 14.90 8.43
CA TYR A 514 -8.55 14.55 9.36
C TYR A 514 -9.43 15.79 9.57
N VAL A 515 -10.65 15.74 9.07
CA VAL A 515 -11.52 16.92 8.93
C VAL A 515 -12.84 16.74 9.71
N PRO A 516 -13.43 17.83 10.22
CA PRO A 516 -14.77 17.80 10.81
C PRO A 516 -15.82 17.63 9.69
N LEU A 517 -16.71 16.65 9.83
CA LEU A 517 -17.66 16.27 8.78
C LEU A 517 -18.90 17.19 8.74
N ASP A 518 -19.09 18.03 9.75
CA ASP A 518 -20.13 19.06 9.79
C ASP A 518 -19.73 20.36 9.06
N ARG A 519 -18.52 20.40 8.51
CA ARG A 519 -17.95 21.56 7.79
C ARG A 519 -17.73 21.24 6.31
N ILE A 520 -18.80 20.88 5.61
CA ILE A 520 -18.71 20.41 4.21
C ILE A 520 -18.12 21.49 3.29
N GLU A 521 -18.46 22.76 3.49
CA GLU A 521 -17.91 23.85 2.67
C GLU A 521 -16.38 23.96 2.84
N THR A 522 -15.87 23.77 4.05
CA THR A 522 -14.42 23.74 4.29
C THR A 522 -13.76 22.54 3.63
N ILE A 523 -14.41 21.37 3.64
CA ILE A 523 -13.90 20.19 2.93
C ILE A 523 -13.81 20.48 1.44
N LYS A 524 -14.83 21.09 0.85
CA LYS A 524 -14.83 21.51 -0.56
C LYS A 524 -13.76 22.56 -0.85
N GLU A 525 -13.51 23.50 0.07
CA GLU A 525 -12.45 24.48 -0.04
C GLU A 525 -11.05 23.83 -0.03
N ILE A 526 -10.84 22.84 0.83
CA ILE A 526 -9.60 22.06 0.84
C ILE A 526 -9.41 21.32 -0.49
N ILE A 527 -10.44 20.63 -0.99
CA ILE A 527 -10.39 19.92 -2.28
C ILE A 527 -10.06 20.90 -3.41
N ARG A 528 -10.71 22.08 -3.43
CA ARG A 528 -10.44 23.13 -4.41
C ARG A 528 -9.01 23.64 -4.33
N LEU A 529 -8.49 23.88 -3.12
CA LEU A 529 -7.12 24.34 -2.91
C LEU A 529 -6.09 23.36 -3.51
N PHE A 530 -6.24 22.07 -3.22
CA PHE A 530 -5.33 21.07 -3.78
C PHE A 530 -5.43 21.00 -5.30
N LYS A 531 -6.66 21.09 -5.84
CA LYS A 531 -6.88 21.10 -7.29
C LYS A 531 -6.23 22.30 -7.96
N GLU A 532 -6.49 23.50 -7.50
CA GLU A 532 -5.97 24.75 -8.08
C GLU A 532 -4.44 24.80 -8.06
N VAL A 533 -3.83 24.34 -6.96
CA VAL A 533 -2.36 24.28 -6.86
C VAL A 533 -1.79 23.19 -7.76
N GLY A 534 -2.42 22.01 -7.80
CA GLY A 534 -2.02 20.93 -8.72
C GLY A 534 -2.06 21.37 -10.18
N ASP A 535 -3.17 21.98 -10.60
CA ASP A 535 -3.35 22.51 -11.96
C ASP A 535 -2.31 23.60 -12.29
N LYS A 536 -2.03 24.52 -11.36
CA LYS A 536 -1.02 25.59 -11.50
C LYS A 536 0.37 25.04 -11.80
N TYR A 537 0.77 23.96 -11.15
CA TYR A 537 2.08 23.33 -11.36
C TYR A 537 2.06 22.23 -12.44
N ILE A 538 0.93 22.05 -13.13
CA ILE A 538 0.75 21.02 -14.17
C ILE A 538 1.10 19.64 -13.59
N ILE A 539 0.49 19.34 -12.45
CA ILE A 539 0.55 18.03 -11.79
C ILE A 539 -0.81 17.37 -12.01
N GLU A 540 -0.82 16.15 -12.53
CA GLU A 540 -2.04 15.35 -12.55
C GLU A 540 -2.52 15.13 -11.12
N ASN A 541 -3.79 15.47 -10.84
CA ASN A 541 -4.30 15.48 -9.48
C ASN A 541 -5.79 15.18 -9.44
N GLU A 542 -6.27 14.59 -8.35
CA GLU A 542 -7.69 14.32 -8.19
C GLU A 542 -8.04 14.08 -6.70
N TYR A 543 -9.31 14.31 -6.37
CA TYR A 543 -9.91 13.88 -5.12
C TYR A 543 -9.90 12.34 -5.03
N GLY A 544 -9.38 11.81 -3.94
CA GLY A 544 -9.34 10.39 -3.67
C GLY A 544 -10.64 9.88 -3.06
N PHE A 545 -10.73 9.94 -1.75
CA PHE A 545 -11.90 9.48 -1.02
C PHE A 545 -12.10 10.26 0.29
N LEU A 546 -13.28 10.07 0.88
CA LEU A 546 -13.59 10.51 2.23
C LEU A 546 -14.18 9.33 3.01
N THR A 547 -13.57 9.00 4.17
CA THR A 547 -14.05 7.92 5.06
C THR A 547 -14.53 8.53 6.36
N PRO A 548 -15.83 8.40 6.70
CA PRO A 548 -16.37 8.87 7.98
C PRO A 548 -15.75 8.13 9.15
N MET A 549 -15.59 8.84 10.27
CA MET A 549 -15.07 8.34 11.52
C MET A 549 -15.78 8.99 12.71
N ASP A 550 -15.50 8.50 13.92
CA ASP A 550 -16.01 9.09 15.17
C ASP A 550 -17.54 9.31 15.13
N PHE A 551 -18.26 8.30 14.64
CA PHE A 551 -19.72 8.35 14.49
C PHE A 551 -20.22 9.51 13.60
N GLY A 552 -19.53 9.74 12.49
CA GLY A 552 -19.89 10.78 11.53
C GLY A 552 -19.56 12.22 11.99
N LYS A 553 -18.79 12.40 13.07
CA LYS A 553 -18.32 13.72 13.49
C LYS A 553 -17.13 14.19 12.68
N ARG A 554 -16.30 13.26 12.24
CA ARG A 554 -15.06 13.51 11.50
C ARG A 554 -14.91 12.55 10.33
N ALA A 555 -13.97 12.84 9.46
CA ALA A 555 -13.58 11.97 8.36
C ALA A 555 -12.09 12.06 8.06
N ILE A 556 -11.55 11.01 7.46
CA ILE A 556 -10.33 11.06 6.68
C ILE A 556 -10.71 11.53 5.28
N LEU A 557 -10.03 12.56 4.81
CA LEU A 557 -10.06 13.06 3.44
C LEU A 557 -8.72 12.77 2.79
N GLU A 558 -8.72 12.14 1.60
CA GLU A 558 -7.52 11.93 0.80
C GLU A 558 -7.63 12.70 -0.52
N TYR A 559 -6.56 13.43 -0.86
CA TYR A 559 -6.35 14.06 -2.15
C TYR A 559 -5.02 13.61 -2.73
N ASP A 560 -4.99 13.29 -4.02
CA ASP A 560 -3.83 12.65 -4.66
C ASP A 560 -3.21 13.52 -5.75
N TYR A 561 -1.88 13.55 -5.76
CA TYR A 561 -1.07 13.99 -6.88
C TYR A 561 -0.35 12.80 -7.51
N TYR A 562 -0.20 12.80 -8.83
CA TYR A 562 0.40 11.70 -9.60
C TYR A 562 1.64 12.20 -10.33
N ILE A 563 2.78 11.55 -10.10
CA ILE A 563 4.07 11.94 -10.68
C ILE A 563 4.80 10.76 -11.31
N ASP A 564 5.66 11.06 -12.27
CA ASP A 564 6.70 10.11 -12.67
C ASP A 564 7.81 10.11 -11.60
N GLN A 565 7.92 9.04 -10.84
CA GLN A 565 8.91 8.89 -9.75
C GLN A 565 10.37 8.92 -10.27
N THR A 566 10.59 8.76 -11.57
CA THR A 566 11.92 8.83 -12.19
C THR A 566 12.28 10.25 -12.63
N SER A 567 11.31 11.18 -12.57
CA SER A 567 11.46 12.58 -13.02
C SER A 567 11.80 13.49 -11.85
N ARG A 568 13.03 14.01 -11.85
CA ARG A 568 13.43 15.05 -10.88
C ARG A 568 12.56 16.32 -11.02
N ALA A 569 12.17 16.66 -12.23
CA ALA A 569 11.31 17.81 -12.48
C ALA A 569 9.92 17.65 -11.83
N ASP A 570 9.35 16.43 -11.83
CA ASP A 570 8.07 16.17 -11.17
C ASP A 570 8.22 16.23 -9.65
N ALA A 571 9.30 15.71 -9.08
CA ALA A 571 9.59 15.84 -7.66
C ALA A 571 9.73 17.32 -7.22
N GLU A 572 10.39 18.17 -8.02
CA GLU A 572 10.51 19.61 -7.80
C GLU A 572 9.15 20.33 -7.86
N LYS A 573 8.24 19.93 -8.78
CA LYS A 573 6.87 20.46 -8.83
C LYS A 573 6.10 20.16 -7.56
N ILE A 574 6.19 18.92 -7.05
CA ILE A 574 5.54 18.54 -5.78
C ILE A 574 6.07 19.39 -4.62
N GLY A 575 7.39 19.59 -4.52
CA GLY A 575 7.99 20.44 -3.49
C GLY A 575 7.44 21.87 -3.51
N LYS A 576 7.29 22.46 -4.70
CA LYS A 576 6.70 23.81 -4.89
C LYS A 576 5.22 23.83 -4.52
N ALA A 577 4.45 22.82 -4.96
CA ALA A 577 3.03 22.71 -4.65
C ALA A 577 2.81 22.58 -3.13
N MET A 578 3.58 21.75 -2.45
CA MET A 578 3.51 21.60 -0.99
C MET A 578 3.83 22.91 -0.27
N ALA A 579 4.87 23.62 -0.68
CA ALA A 579 5.24 24.91 -0.09
C ALA A 579 4.13 25.96 -0.22
N GLU A 580 3.30 25.89 -1.27
CA GLU A 580 2.16 26.79 -1.47
C GLU A 580 0.90 26.34 -0.71
N ILE A 581 0.63 25.05 -0.67
CA ILE A 581 -0.53 24.47 0.05
C ILE A 581 -0.38 24.68 1.56
N ASP A 582 0.78 24.47 2.08
CA ASP A 582 1.07 24.44 3.50
C ASP A 582 0.59 25.67 4.29
N PRO A 583 0.94 26.91 3.92
CA PRO A 583 0.47 28.09 4.65
C PRO A 583 -1.04 28.29 4.55
N GLN A 584 -1.69 27.82 3.48
CA GLN A 584 -3.12 27.92 3.29
C GLN A 584 -3.89 26.94 4.18
N LEU A 585 -3.40 25.70 4.29
CA LEU A 585 -3.95 24.71 5.22
C LEU A 585 -3.77 25.14 6.69
N GLU A 586 -2.64 25.80 7.03
CA GLU A 586 -2.45 26.35 8.38
C GLU A 586 -3.49 27.43 8.71
N ARG A 587 -3.77 28.33 7.79
CA ARG A 587 -4.82 29.33 7.97
C ARG A 587 -6.20 28.70 8.16
N LEU A 588 -6.58 27.76 7.28
CA LEU A 588 -7.84 27.02 7.43
C LEU A 588 -7.91 26.26 8.76
N SER A 589 -6.81 25.69 9.21
CA SER A 589 -6.75 24.98 10.50
C SER A 589 -6.84 25.91 11.71
N ALA A 590 -6.36 27.16 11.60
CA ALA A 590 -6.49 28.18 12.64
C ALA A 590 -7.93 28.67 12.80
N ASP A 591 -8.65 28.84 11.66
CA ASP A 591 -10.02 29.31 11.64
C ASP A 591 -11.03 28.25 12.06
N ILE A 592 -10.71 26.96 11.84
CA ILE A 592 -11.60 25.83 12.11
C ILE A 592 -10.92 24.86 13.07
N LYS A 593 -11.28 24.96 14.35
CA LYS A 593 -10.81 23.99 15.35
C LYS A 593 -11.17 22.58 14.93
N GLY A 594 -10.15 21.76 14.72
CA GLY A 594 -10.31 20.33 14.46
C GLY A 594 -9.90 19.85 13.09
N ILE A 595 -9.40 20.71 12.18
CA ILE A 595 -8.66 20.22 11.01
C ILE A 595 -7.27 19.81 11.48
N LYS A 596 -6.96 18.53 11.24
CA LYS A 596 -5.61 17.99 11.50
C LYS A 596 -5.08 17.48 10.18
N THR A 597 -3.95 17.97 9.76
CA THR A 597 -3.34 17.61 8.49
C THR A 597 -2.17 16.68 8.73
N MET A 598 -2.05 15.65 7.90
CA MET A 598 -0.82 14.86 7.78
C MET A 598 0.29 15.59 7.01
N LYS A 599 0.10 16.86 6.75
CA LYS A 599 1.01 17.80 6.14
C LYS A 599 2.45 17.64 6.62
N HIS A 600 2.60 17.54 7.94
CA HIS A 600 3.90 17.43 8.57
C HIS A 600 4.60 16.10 8.29
N ILE A 601 3.91 15.08 7.83
CA ILE A 601 4.48 13.76 7.61
C ILE A 601 5.27 13.71 6.32
N LEU A 602 4.72 14.20 5.22
CA LEU A 602 5.42 14.23 3.94
C LEU A 602 6.53 15.28 3.91
N SER A 603 6.28 16.50 4.45
CA SER A 603 7.28 17.56 4.50
C SER A 603 8.29 17.38 5.62
N GLN A 604 7.90 16.85 6.79
CA GLN A 604 8.79 16.64 7.93
C GLN A 604 9.51 15.28 7.89
N GLY A 605 8.96 14.27 7.23
CA GLY A 605 9.69 13.05 6.90
C GLY A 605 10.96 13.35 6.10
N CYS A 606 10.89 14.32 5.18
CA CYS A 606 12.06 14.83 4.47
C CYS A 606 12.96 15.73 5.34
N ALA A 607 12.40 16.54 6.26
CA ALA A 607 13.13 17.54 7.03
C ALA A 607 13.62 17.06 8.41
N ARG A 608 12.98 16.03 8.98
CA ARG A 608 13.28 15.51 10.32
C ARG A 608 13.73 14.06 10.30
N LYS A 609 14.69 13.72 9.45
CA LYS A 609 15.38 12.42 9.46
C LYS A 609 15.87 12.02 10.86
N GLU A 610 16.11 13.00 11.73
CA GLU A 610 16.66 12.81 13.08
C GLU A 610 15.68 12.16 14.08
N HIS A 611 14.37 12.23 13.86
CA HIS A 611 13.38 11.70 14.80
C HIS A 611 13.05 10.21 14.59
N PHE A 612 13.35 9.66 13.41
CA PHE A 612 13.08 8.25 13.05
C PHE A 612 14.33 7.39 13.13
N PHE A 613 15.49 7.98 13.34
CA PHE A 613 16.75 7.28 13.46
C PHE A 613 17.19 7.30 14.91
N TYR A 614 17.34 6.14 15.48
CA TYR A 614 17.99 5.98 16.75
C TYR A 614 19.49 6.28 16.53
N ARG A 615 19.93 7.44 16.95
CA ARG A 615 21.35 7.81 17.00
C ARG A 615 21.89 7.59 18.40
#